data_10933ac79adcecf5fda75b3808b9d7b9
#
_entry.id   10933ac79adcecf5fda75b3808b9d7b9
#
_cell.length_a   1.000
_cell.length_b   1.000
_cell.length_c   1.000
_cell.angle_alpha   90.00
_cell.angle_beta   90.00
_cell.angle_gamma   90.00
#
_symmetry.space_group_name_H-M   'P 1'
#
loop_
_entity.id
_entity.type
_entity.pdbx_description
1 polymer ?
#
loop_
_entity_poly.entity_id
_entity_poly.type
_entity_poly.pdbx_seq_one_letter_code
_entity_poly.pdbx_strand_id
1 'polypeptide(L)'
;MKTFKLVLLLFITSASLVFGQEKRYFFKHEFQPNSKYLIKYKTDMDGGYKFVGSKEVIDKIGMNEVKMKMNMNMGSTISTQKKQDNKIPFVLEYTDYISEAEINGEKVNRKIPIQGVKLSGDIVNGKKMEVKNVEGNINEDTKKILVESIKQFSAIDTDFPKEGLKIGDSFDVVVPYKQSTQMGDIDMIMNIKYTLLKVEKEEAYFDMLIDFVMGDKNVKNMDLSASGDGKGFLLFDMKNNYFTSQNIDMTINLKLKTELLTLENTSKAKSIITQQKIK
;
A
#
# COMPACT_ATOMS: atom_id res chain seq x y z
N MET A 1 3.99 58.44 36.50
CA MET A 1 4.85 57.55 35.73
C MET A 1 4.90 56.08 36.20
N LYS A 2 4.57 55.75 37.44
CA LYS A 2 4.60 54.33 37.93
C LYS A 2 3.38 53.51 37.49
N THR A 3 2.20 54.12 37.31
CA THR A 3 0.96 53.45 36.87
C THR A 3 0.96 53.07 35.41
N PHE A 4 1.67 53.80 34.54
CA PHE A 4 1.74 53.48 33.11
C PHE A 4 2.60 52.26 32.81
N LYS A 5 3.64 51.99 33.62
CA LYS A 5 4.47 50.81 33.48
C LYS A 5 3.76 49.50 33.88
N LEU A 6 2.81 49.59 34.81
CA LEU A 6 2.06 48.43 35.30
C LEU A 6 1.01 47.97 34.25
N VAL A 7 0.37 48.95 33.55
CA VAL A 7 -0.62 48.62 32.50
C VAL A 7 0.07 48.00 31.25
N LEU A 8 1.27 48.46 30.92
CA LEU A 8 2.03 47.92 29.79
C LEU A 8 2.52 46.47 30.07
N LEU A 9 2.85 46.17 31.33
CA LEU A 9 3.25 44.79 31.73
C LEU A 9 2.09 43.82 31.69
N LEU A 10 0.86 44.27 32.06
CA LEU A 10 -0.36 43.48 31.96
C LEU A 10 -0.79 43.20 30.52
N PHE A 11 -0.54 44.11 29.57
CA PHE A 11 -0.80 43.92 28.14
C PHE A 11 0.17 42.91 27.50
N ILE A 12 1.43 42.86 27.93
CA ILE A 12 2.43 41.92 27.43
C ILE A 12 2.17 40.52 27.96
N THR A 13 1.68 40.35 29.17
CA THR A 13 1.33 39.05 29.74
C THR A 13 0.00 38.50 29.21
N SER A 14 -0.92 39.32 28.78
CA SER A 14 -2.17 38.86 28.14
C SER A 14 -2.01 38.52 26.67
N ALA A 15 -1.00 39.09 25.98
CA ALA A 15 -0.65 38.69 24.60
C ALA A 15 0.04 37.33 24.50
N SER A 16 0.64 36.84 25.58
CA SER A 16 1.29 35.52 25.60
C SER A 16 0.36 34.36 25.88
N LEU A 17 -0.92 34.60 26.18
CA LEU A 17 -1.92 33.54 26.45
C LEU A 17 -2.83 33.19 25.27
N VAL A 18 -2.64 33.84 24.14
CA VAL A 18 -3.32 33.48 22.88
C VAL A 18 -2.36 32.67 21.98
N PHE A 19 -1.62 31.73 22.55
CA PHE A 19 -1.18 30.59 21.78
C PHE A 19 -2.41 29.71 21.59
N GLY A 20 -3.11 29.94 20.48
CA GLY A 20 -4.26 29.13 20.10
C GLY A 20 -3.88 27.68 20.21
N GLN A 21 -4.66 26.89 20.91
CA GLN A 21 -4.49 25.43 20.88
C GLN A 21 -4.48 25.03 19.42
N GLU A 22 -3.33 24.56 18.93
CA GLU A 22 -3.21 24.09 17.55
C GLU A 22 -4.26 23.00 17.35
N LYS A 23 -5.10 23.19 16.34
CA LYS A 23 -6.22 22.31 16.03
C LYS A 23 -5.72 20.89 15.79
N ARG A 24 -6.24 19.92 16.52
CA ARG A 24 -5.98 18.50 16.30
C ARG A 24 -7.11 17.89 15.49
N TYR A 25 -6.74 17.02 14.58
CA TYR A 25 -7.63 16.27 13.71
C TYR A 25 -7.58 14.80 14.10
N PHE A 26 -8.76 14.19 14.23
CA PHE A 26 -8.91 12.78 14.60
C PHE A 26 -9.34 12.01 13.37
N PHE A 27 -8.69 10.88 13.13
CA PHE A 27 -8.90 10.05 11.96
C PHE A 27 -9.31 8.64 12.39
N LYS A 28 -10.19 8.04 11.61
CA LYS A 28 -10.63 6.66 11.82
C LYS A 28 -10.90 6.03 10.46
N HIS A 29 -10.12 5.05 10.08
CA HIS A 29 -10.37 4.31 8.84
C HIS A 29 -11.32 3.16 9.11
N GLU A 30 -12.51 3.17 8.50
CA GLU A 30 -13.51 2.12 8.69
C GLU A 30 -14.42 1.99 7.46
N PHE A 31 -14.69 0.76 7.06
CA PHE A 31 -15.78 0.49 6.12
C PHE A 31 -17.14 0.72 6.78
N GLN A 32 -18.00 1.48 6.10
CA GLN A 32 -19.35 1.73 6.59
C GLN A 32 -20.28 0.56 6.20
N PRO A 33 -21.24 0.15 7.07
CA PRO A 33 -22.25 -0.82 6.71
C PRO A 33 -23.20 -0.28 5.64
N ASN A 34 -23.85 -1.18 4.88
CA ASN A 34 -24.80 -0.86 3.82
C ASN A 34 -24.26 0.14 2.78
N SER A 35 -22.99 0.01 2.43
CA SER A 35 -22.29 0.91 1.54
C SER A 35 -21.69 0.16 0.37
N LYS A 36 -21.46 0.86 -0.74
CA LYS A 36 -20.76 0.33 -1.90
C LYS A 36 -19.60 1.25 -2.28
N TYR A 37 -18.43 0.65 -2.49
CA TYR A 37 -17.22 1.34 -2.87
C TYR A 37 -16.74 0.84 -4.23
N LEU A 38 -16.34 1.77 -5.10
CA LEU A 38 -15.61 1.48 -6.33
C LEU A 38 -14.12 1.73 -6.05
N ILE A 39 -13.30 0.72 -6.32
CA ILE A 39 -11.85 0.82 -6.18
C ILE A 39 -11.24 0.62 -7.56
N LYS A 40 -10.33 1.53 -7.93
CA LYS A 40 -9.51 1.41 -9.14
C LYS A 40 -8.05 1.42 -8.74
N TYR A 41 -7.31 0.50 -9.29
CA TYR A 41 -5.89 0.33 -9.10
C TYR A 41 -5.18 0.38 -10.45
N LYS A 42 -4.18 1.24 -10.56
CA LYS A 42 -3.30 1.32 -11.72
C LYS A 42 -1.86 1.21 -11.26
N THR A 43 -1.08 0.36 -11.90
CA THR A 43 0.35 0.25 -11.66
C THR A 43 1.10 0.20 -12.99
N ASP A 44 2.12 1.04 -13.10
CA ASP A 44 3.13 1.01 -14.13
C ASP A 44 4.45 0.57 -13.48
N MET A 45 5.08 -0.50 -13.99
CA MET A 45 6.35 -1.00 -13.50
C MET A 45 7.36 -1.08 -14.65
N ASP A 46 8.57 -0.59 -14.38
CA ASP A 46 9.73 -0.67 -15.26
C ASP A 46 10.91 -1.22 -14.46
N GLY A 47 11.55 -2.28 -14.96
CA GLY A 47 12.66 -2.89 -14.26
C GLY A 47 13.31 -3.99 -15.07
N GLY A 48 14.15 -4.77 -14.42
CA GLY A 48 14.82 -5.87 -15.09
C GLY A 48 15.71 -6.67 -14.16
N TYR A 49 16.19 -7.75 -14.70
CA TYR A 49 17.11 -8.66 -14.04
C TYR A 49 18.46 -8.62 -14.73
N LYS A 50 19.53 -8.53 -13.96
CA LYS A 50 20.90 -8.67 -14.42
C LYS A 50 21.51 -9.93 -13.83
N PHE A 51 22.07 -10.78 -14.70
CA PHE A 51 22.77 -11.98 -14.31
C PHE A 51 24.27 -11.70 -14.25
N VAL A 52 24.89 -11.98 -13.11
CA VAL A 52 26.32 -11.77 -12.87
C VAL A 52 26.93 -13.11 -12.45
N GLY A 53 27.86 -13.63 -13.25
CA GLY A 53 28.49 -14.91 -13.02
C GLY A 53 29.71 -15.12 -13.92
N SER A 54 30.30 -16.30 -13.92
CA SER A 54 31.36 -16.65 -14.88
C SER A 54 30.83 -16.61 -16.32
N LYS A 55 31.72 -16.39 -17.28
CA LYS A 55 31.35 -16.39 -18.70
C LYS A 55 30.63 -17.68 -19.09
N GLU A 56 31.11 -18.82 -18.61
CA GLU A 56 30.48 -20.12 -18.88
C GLU A 56 29.04 -20.23 -18.39
N VAL A 57 28.74 -19.68 -17.21
CA VAL A 57 27.38 -19.65 -16.64
C VAL A 57 26.48 -18.73 -17.44
N ILE A 58 26.97 -17.55 -17.81
CA ILE A 58 26.21 -16.57 -18.60
C ILE A 58 25.92 -17.10 -20.01
N ASP A 59 26.91 -17.71 -20.66
CA ASP A 59 26.76 -18.33 -21.99
C ASP A 59 25.70 -19.46 -21.98
N LYS A 60 25.61 -20.25 -20.89
CA LYS A 60 24.55 -21.26 -20.70
C LYS A 60 23.16 -20.67 -20.49
N ILE A 61 23.05 -19.52 -19.84
CA ILE A 61 21.77 -18.81 -19.68
C ILE A 61 21.35 -18.18 -21.01
N GLY A 62 22.29 -17.82 -21.88
CA GLY A 62 22.04 -17.22 -23.19
C GLY A 62 21.71 -15.73 -23.13
N MET A 63 21.73 -15.10 -21.93
CA MET A 63 21.48 -13.69 -21.73
C MET A 63 22.12 -13.21 -20.44
N ASN A 64 22.50 -11.93 -20.37
CA ASN A 64 23.04 -11.29 -19.19
C ASN A 64 22.09 -10.27 -18.55
N GLU A 65 21.04 -9.92 -19.25
CA GLU A 65 20.03 -8.95 -18.81
C GLU A 65 18.66 -9.31 -19.36
N VAL A 66 17.62 -9.09 -18.56
CA VAL A 66 16.20 -9.14 -18.97
C VAL A 66 15.56 -7.84 -18.57
N LYS A 67 14.99 -7.12 -19.54
CA LYS A 67 14.19 -5.90 -19.30
C LYS A 67 12.73 -6.26 -19.26
N MET A 68 12.01 -5.66 -18.30
CA MET A 68 10.58 -5.93 -18.12
C MET A 68 9.83 -4.62 -17.89
N LYS A 69 8.75 -4.45 -18.63
CA LYS A 69 7.75 -3.41 -18.35
C LYS A 69 6.41 -4.07 -18.12
N MET A 70 5.65 -3.54 -17.17
CA MET A 70 4.30 -4.02 -16.89
C MET A 70 3.38 -2.84 -16.65
N ASN A 71 2.21 -2.90 -17.26
CA ASN A 71 1.09 -2.01 -16.97
C ASN A 71 -0.08 -2.86 -16.50
N MET A 72 -0.66 -2.49 -15.36
CA MET A 72 -1.80 -3.18 -14.79
C MET A 72 -2.88 -2.18 -14.40
N ASN A 73 -4.10 -2.45 -14.85
CA ASN A 73 -5.29 -1.72 -14.44
C ASN A 73 -6.30 -2.72 -13.89
N MET A 74 -6.82 -2.45 -12.71
CA MET A 74 -7.79 -3.30 -12.04
C MET A 74 -8.91 -2.46 -11.45
N GLY A 75 -10.14 -2.88 -11.69
CA GLY A 75 -11.33 -2.34 -11.05
C GLY A 75 -11.99 -3.38 -10.15
N SER A 76 -12.52 -2.93 -9.03
CA SER A 76 -13.33 -3.78 -8.15
C SER A 76 -14.40 -2.96 -7.44
N THR A 77 -15.46 -3.65 -7.01
CA THR A 77 -16.45 -3.06 -6.11
C THR A 77 -16.48 -3.84 -4.80
N ILE A 78 -16.56 -3.13 -3.68
CA ILE A 78 -16.83 -3.72 -2.36
C ILE A 78 -18.23 -3.29 -1.94
N SER A 79 -19.12 -4.26 -1.73
CA SER A 79 -20.46 -4.04 -1.20
C SER A 79 -20.52 -4.57 0.23
N THR A 80 -20.84 -3.72 1.19
CA THR A 80 -21.01 -4.08 2.60
C THR A 80 -22.49 -4.23 2.94
N GLN A 81 -22.79 -5.12 3.87
CA GLN A 81 -24.13 -5.35 4.38
C GLN A 81 -24.33 -4.73 5.77
N LYS A 82 -25.50 -4.96 6.36
CA LYS A 82 -25.81 -4.53 7.72
C LYS A 82 -24.81 -5.13 8.71
N LYS A 83 -24.28 -4.29 9.59
CA LYS A 83 -23.38 -4.72 10.66
C LYS A 83 -24.08 -5.69 11.61
N GLN A 84 -23.39 -6.78 11.95
CA GLN A 84 -23.80 -7.80 12.91
C GLN A 84 -22.70 -7.91 13.97
N ASP A 85 -22.98 -7.45 15.18
CA ASP A 85 -22.02 -7.32 16.27
C ASP A 85 -20.78 -6.49 15.83
N ASN A 86 -19.59 -7.11 15.83
CA ASN A 86 -18.34 -6.48 15.40
C ASN A 86 -17.97 -6.78 13.93
N LYS A 87 -18.87 -7.39 13.15
CA LYS A 87 -18.63 -7.84 11.77
C LYS A 87 -19.55 -7.12 10.80
N ILE A 88 -19.03 -6.83 9.62
CA ILE A 88 -19.77 -6.30 8.48
C ILE A 88 -19.56 -7.28 7.33
N PRO A 89 -20.58 -8.06 6.93
CA PRO A 89 -20.45 -8.92 5.77
C PRO A 89 -20.16 -8.12 4.51
N PHE A 90 -19.28 -8.63 3.63
CA PHE A 90 -18.93 -7.97 2.39
C PHE A 90 -18.92 -8.92 1.20
N VAL A 91 -19.06 -8.34 0.02
CA VAL A 91 -18.75 -8.97 -1.26
C VAL A 91 -17.85 -8.01 -2.03
N LEU A 92 -16.66 -8.48 -2.41
CA LEU A 92 -15.76 -7.84 -3.35
C LEU A 92 -15.93 -8.52 -4.71
N GLU A 93 -16.14 -7.75 -5.78
CA GLU A 93 -16.25 -8.24 -7.14
C GLU A 93 -15.25 -7.51 -8.03
N TYR A 94 -14.41 -8.26 -8.76
CA TYR A 94 -13.50 -7.70 -9.76
C TYR A 94 -14.29 -7.36 -11.02
N THR A 95 -14.30 -6.07 -11.40
CA THR A 95 -15.05 -5.56 -12.56
C THR A 95 -14.22 -5.50 -13.82
N ASP A 96 -12.96 -5.10 -13.68
CA ASP A 96 -12.01 -4.93 -14.77
C ASP A 96 -10.64 -5.49 -14.40
N TYR A 97 -9.96 -6.10 -15.36
CA TYR A 97 -8.56 -6.46 -15.23
C TYR A 97 -7.88 -6.43 -16.58
N ILE A 98 -6.90 -5.58 -16.72
CA ILE A 98 -6.04 -5.49 -17.89
C ILE A 98 -4.60 -5.52 -17.39
N SER A 99 -3.81 -6.46 -17.90
CA SER A 99 -2.37 -6.54 -17.63
C SER A 99 -1.65 -6.73 -18.94
N GLU A 100 -0.77 -5.79 -19.23
CA GLU A 100 0.15 -5.83 -20.36
C GLU A 100 1.56 -5.94 -19.85
N ALA A 101 2.34 -6.85 -20.40
CA ALA A 101 3.75 -7.01 -20.05
C ALA A 101 4.59 -7.01 -21.33
N GLU A 102 5.78 -6.47 -21.24
CA GLU A 102 6.81 -6.50 -22.27
C GLU A 102 8.09 -7.03 -21.64
N ILE A 103 8.68 -8.06 -22.25
CA ILE A 103 9.94 -8.66 -21.83
C ILE A 103 10.90 -8.57 -22.99
N ASN A 104 12.03 -7.85 -22.82
CA ASN A 104 13.03 -7.59 -23.86
C ASN A 104 12.46 -7.00 -25.15
N GLY A 105 11.41 -6.17 -25.05
CA GLY A 105 10.73 -5.56 -26.19
C GLY A 105 9.61 -6.41 -26.79
N GLU A 106 9.44 -7.65 -26.35
CA GLU A 106 8.38 -8.53 -26.83
C GLU A 106 7.15 -8.44 -25.91
N LYS A 107 5.98 -8.20 -26.49
CA LYS A 107 4.72 -8.15 -25.73
C LYS A 107 4.31 -9.54 -25.29
N VAL A 108 4.06 -9.68 -23.99
CA VAL A 108 3.57 -10.90 -23.36
C VAL A 108 2.17 -10.66 -22.82
N ASN A 109 1.17 -11.17 -23.52
CA ASN A 109 -0.22 -11.04 -23.10
C ASN A 109 -0.57 -12.19 -22.13
N ARG A 110 -0.57 -11.90 -20.83
CA ARG A 110 -1.13 -12.82 -19.83
C ARG A 110 -2.52 -12.34 -19.43
N LYS A 111 -3.56 -12.95 -19.97
CA LYS A 111 -4.92 -12.73 -19.46
C LYS A 111 -5.12 -13.59 -18.22
N ILE A 112 -5.18 -12.93 -17.04
CA ILE A 112 -5.68 -13.60 -15.84
C ILE A 112 -7.19 -13.33 -15.82
N PRO A 113 -8.05 -14.36 -15.97
CA PRO A 113 -9.50 -14.17 -16.08
C PRO A 113 -10.12 -13.95 -14.71
N ILE A 114 -9.82 -12.82 -14.05
CA ILE A 114 -10.40 -12.49 -12.74
C ILE A 114 -11.65 -11.62 -12.82
N GLN A 115 -12.01 -11.12 -13.99
CA GLN A 115 -13.23 -10.34 -14.16
C GLN A 115 -14.46 -11.17 -13.79
N GLY A 116 -15.33 -10.60 -12.93
CA GLY A 116 -16.51 -11.28 -12.40
C GLY A 116 -16.24 -12.24 -11.24
N VAL A 117 -14.97 -12.44 -10.85
CA VAL A 117 -14.62 -13.20 -9.64
C VAL A 117 -15.10 -12.43 -8.41
N LYS A 118 -15.74 -13.16 -7.47
CA LYS A 118 -16.27 -12.60 -6.23
C LYS A 118 -15.59 -13.22 -5.03
N LEU A 119 -15.21 -12.39 -4.09
CA LEU A 119 -14.74 -12.80 -2.77
C LEU A 119 -15.77 -12.33 -1.74
N SER A 120 -16.18 -13.21 -0.85
CA SER A 120 -17.11 -12.86 0.22
C SER A 120 -16.57 -13.26 1.58
N GLY A 121 -16.99 -12.53 2.61
CA GLY A 121 -16.52 -12.72 3.98
C GLY A 121 -17.00 -11.65 4.93
N ASP A 122 -16.23 -11.39 5.98
CA ASP A 122 -16.53 -10.38 6.99
C ASP A 122 -15.41 -9.35 7.10
N ILE A 123 -15.79 -8.09 7.31
CA ILE A 123 -14.91 -7.03 7.79
C ILE A 123 -15.06 -6.99 9.31
N VAL A 124 -13.99 -7.35 10.01
CA VAL A 124 -13.95 -7.41 11.47
C VAL A 124 -13.46 -6.07 12.02
N ASN A 125 -14.14 -5.56 13.05
CA ASN A 125 -13.83 -4.27 13.68
C ASN A 125 -13.78 -3.08 12.69
N GLY A 126 -14.53 -3.18 11.58
CA GLY A 126 -14.61 -2.14 10.55
C GLY A 126 -13.41 -2.03 9.61
N LYS A 127 -12.38 -2.86 9.76
CA LYS A 127 -11.10 -2.74 9.06
C LYS A 127 -10.63 -4.04 8.40
N LYS A 128 -10.43 -5.09 9.18
CA LYS A 128 -9.80 -6.34 8.75
C LYS A 128 -10.76 -7.19 7.91
N MET A 129 -10.40 -7.44 6.66
CA MET A 129 -11.17 -8.29 5.75
C MET A 129 -10.77 -9.76 5.92
N GLU A 130 -11.73 -10.61 6.28
CA GLU A 130 -11.58 -12.07 6.39
C GLU A 130 -12.39 -12.73 5.27
N VAL A 131 -11.69 -13.20 4.23
CA VAL A 131 -12.32 -13.89 3.09
C VAL A 131 -12.71 -15.31 3.51
N LYS A 132 -13.98 -15.69 3.25
CA LYS A 132 -14.55 -17.01 3.55
C LYS A 132 -14.82 -17.83 2.30
N ASN A 133 -15.14 -17.16 1.18
CA ASN A 133 -15.49 -17.84 -0.06
C ASN A 133 -14.96 -17.07 -1.27
N VAL A 134 -14.61 -17.80 -2.34
CA VAL A 134 -14.18 -17.27 -3.63
C VAL A 134 -14.99 -17.95 -4.72
N GLU A 135 -15.74 -17.17 -5.47
CA GLU A 135 -16.59 -17.63 -6.59
C GLU A 135 -16.04 -17.12 -7.91
N GLY A 136 -16.01 -17.97 -8.91
CA GLY A 136 -15.54 -17.64 -10.27
C GLY A 136 -14.80 -18.80 -10.93
N ASN A 137 -14.65 -18.69 -12.25
CA ASN A 137 -13.95 -19.71 -13.03
C ASN A 137 -12.43 -19.43 -13.07
N ILE A 138 -11.77 -19.67 -11.94
CA ILE A 138 -10.32 -19.50 -11.78
C ILE A 138 -9.74 -20.74 -11.08
N ASN A 139 -8.46 -21.01 -11.33
CA ASN A 139 -7.73 -22.12 -10.70
C ASN A 139 -7.41 -21.84 -9.22
N GLU A 140 -7.07 -22.88 -8.47
CA GLU A 140 -6.80 -22.78 -7.03
C GLU A 140 -5.60 -21.89 -6.69
N ASP A 141 -4.58 -21.83 -7.53
CA ASP A 141 -3.42 -20.95 -7.29
C ASP A 141 -3.84 -19.46 -7.41
N THR A 142 -4.65 -19.13 -8.41
CA THR A 142 -5.20 -17.77 -8.55
C THR A 142 -6.10 -17.43 -7.36
N LYS A 143 -6.94 -18.37 -6.87
CA LYS A 143 -7.74 -18.14 -5.66
C LYS A 143 -6.87 -17.82 -4.46
N LYS A 144 -5.81 -18.59 -4.22
CA LYS A 144 -4.86 -18.34 -3.12
C LYS A 144 -4.23 -16.96 -3.22
N ILE A 145 -3.76 -16.58 -4.41
CA ILE A 145 -3.15 -15.25 -4.65
C ILE A 145 -4.15 -14.15 -4.32
N LEU A 146 -5.40 -14.25 -4.77
CA LEU A 146 -6.41 -13.23 -4.50
C LEU A 146 -6.74 -13.12 -3.00
N VAL A 147 -6.88 -14.24 -2.31
CA VAL A 147 -7.13 -14.25 -0.86
C VAL A 147 -5.96 -13.63 -0.09
N GLU A 148 -4.72 -13.99 -0.42
CA GLU A 148 -3.53 -13.41 0.22
C GLU A 148 -3.41 -11.91 -0.08
N SER A 149 -3.71 -11.46 -1.31
CA SER A 149 -3.71 -10.03 -1.66
C SER A 149 -4.70 -9.23 -0.82
N ILE A 150 -5.90 -9.77 -0.55
CA ILE A 150 -6.88 -9.11 0.32
C ILE A 150 -6.42 -9.08 1.77
N LYS A 151 -5.81 -10.15 2.28
CA LYS A 151 -5.23 -10.17 3.62
C LYS A 151 -4.12 -9.12 3.76
N GLN A 152 -3.23 -9.02 2.77
CA GLN A 152 -2.15 -8.02 2.77
C GLN A 152 -2.71 -6.60 2.69
N PHE A 153 -3.70 -6.36 1.82
CA PHE A 153 -4.37 -5.06 1.72
C PHE A 153 -5.00 -4.65 3.05
N SER A 154 -5.68 -5.57 3.74
CA SER A 154 -6.29 -5.31 5.04
C SER A 154 -5.28 -5.25 6.20
N ALA A 155 -4.07 -5.78 6.02
CA ALA A 155 -2.99 -5.66 7.01
C ALA A 155 -2.32 -4.28 6.98
N ILE A 156 -2.52 -3.48 5.92
CA ILE A 156 -2.17 -2.05 5.90
C ILE A 156 -3.21 -1.30 6.73
N ASP A 157 -3.37 -1.74 7.98
CA ASP A 157 -4.23 -1.05 8.93
C ASP A 157 -3.51 0.21 9.42
N THR A 158 -3.91 1.33 8.85
CA THR A 158 -3.41 2.62 9.30
C THR A 158 -4.09 2.94 10.62
N ASP A 159 -3.51 2.49 11.72
CA ASP A 159 -3.91 2.94 13.05
C ASP A 159 -3.43 4.36 13.25
N PHE A 160 -4.34 5.29 13.03
CA PHE A 160 -4.08 6.70 13.33
C PHE A 160 -3.87 6.92 14.83
N PRO A 161 -2.97 7.85 15.21
CA PRO A 161 -2.76 8.22 16.61
C PRO A 161 -4.06 8.63 17.32
N LYS A 162 -4.32 8.03 18.48
CA LYS A 162 -5.55 8.29 19.26
C LYS A 162 -5.64 9.72 19.78
N GLU A 163 -4.49 10.36 20.02
CA GLU A 163 -4.36 11.75 20.43
C GLU A 163 -4.68 12.75 19.30
N GLY A 164 -4.92 12.26 18.09
CA GLY A 164 -5.10 13.08 16.89
C GLY A 164 -3.80 13.71 16.40
N LEU A 165 -3.84 14.31 15.22
CA LEU A 165 -2.69 14.92 14.55
C LEU A 165 -2.91 16.41 14.35
N LYS A 166 -1.86 17.19 14.50
CA LYS A 166 -1.76 18.57 14.02
C LYS A 166 -1.18 18.57 12.60
N ILE A 167 -1.35 19.65 11.86
CA ILE A 167 -0.64 19.84 10.60
C ILE A 167 0.87 19.86 10.88
N GLY A 168 1.62 19.04 10.13
CA GLY A 168 3.05 18.80 10.31
C GLY A 168 3.39 17.59 11.20
N ASP A 169 2.44 17.06 11.98
CA ASP A 169 2.67 15.84 12.75
C ASP A 169 2.83 14.62 11.84
N SER A 170 3.67 13.69 12.26
CA SER A 170 3.93 12.44 11.56
C SER A 170 3.68 11.23 12.45
N PHE A 171 3.36 10.10 11.84
CA PHE A 171 3.28 8.80 12.50
C PHE A 171 3.79 7.69 11.57
N ASP A 172 4.25 6.60 12.17
CA ASP A 172 4.81 5.47 11.42
C ASP A 172 3.85 4.29 11.46
N VAL A 173 3.77 3.58 10.35
CA VAL A 173 3.03 2.31 10.19
C VAL A 173 4.00 1.26 9.70
N VAL A 174 4.05 0.13 10.41
CA VAL A 174 4.88 -1.03 10.04
C VAL A 174 3.99 -2.11 9.45
N VAL A 175 4.22 -2.43 8.18
CA VAL A 175 3.44 -3.44 7.45
C VAL A 175 4.33 -4.65 7.21
N PRO A 176 4.09 -5.79 7.88
CA PRO A 176 4.72 -7.04 7.51
C PRO A 176 4.18 -7.50 6.15
N TYR A 177 5.07 -7.75 5.22
CA TYR A 177 4.75 -8.20 3.88
C TYR A 177 5.41 -9.56 3.63
N LYS A 178 4.62 -10.53 3.21
CA LYS A 178 5.11 -11.86 2.91
C LYS A 178 4.87 -12.17 1.43
N GLN A 179 5.93 -12.49 0.72
CA GLN A 179 5.86 -12.91 -0.67
C GLN A 179 6.23 -14.40 -0.78
N SER A 180 5.27 -15.20 -1.21
CA SER A 180 5.52 -16.60 -1.54
C SER A 180 6.12 -16.72 -2.95
N THR A 181 7.26 -17.40 -3.05
CA THR A 181 7.93 -17.68 -4.32
C THR A 181 8.13 -19.18 -4.46
N GLN A 182 8.51 -19.65 -5.65
CA GLN A 182 8.88 -21.07 -5.86
C GLN A 182 10.10 -21.48 -5.03
N MET A 183 10.94 -20.54 -4.59
CA MET A 183 12.13 -20.76 -3.78
C MET A 183 11.84 -20.75 -2.27
N GLY A 184 10.64 -20.36 -1.85
CA GLY A 184 10.20 -20.22 -0.47
C GLY A 184 9.55 -18.85 -0.21
N ASP A 185 9.16 -18.66 1.04
CA ASP A 185 8.54 -17.41 1.48
C ASP A 185 9.61 -16.35 1.80
N ILE A 186 9.40 -15.16 1.29
CA ILE A 186 10.21 -13.97 1.56
C ILE A 186 9.41 -13.08 2.50
N ASP A 187 9.89 -12.91 3.73
CA ASP A 187 9.30 -11.99 4.69
C ASP A 187 10.00 -10.62 4.57
N MET A 188 9.23 -9.58 4.44
CA MET A 188 9.68 -8.22 4.27
C MET A 188 8.95 -7.30 5.24
N ILE A 189 9.55 -6.17 5.56
CA ILE A 189 8.95 -5.15 6.40
C ILE A 189 8.90 -3.86 5.57
N MET A 190 7.72 -3.28 5.47
CA MET A 190 7.53 -1.98 4.87
C MET A 190 7.20 -0.98 5.99
N ASN A 191 8.07 0.01 6.18
CA ASN A 191 7.86 1.11 7.09
C ASN A 191 7.31 2.29 6.31
N ILE A 192 6.17 2.81 6.72
CA ILE A 192 5.53 3.94 6.07
C ILE A 192 5.40 5.06 7.08
N LYS A 193 6.05 6.20 6.80
CA LYS A 193 5.88 7.43 7.57
C LYS A 193 4.86 8.32 6.88
N TYR A 194 3.77 8.60 7.55
CA TYR A 194 2.75 9.56 7.11
C TYR A 194 2.96 10.89 7.81
N THR A 195 2.87 12.00 7.07
CA THR A 195 2.92 13.37 7.61
C THR A 195 1.66 14.11 7.18
N LEU A 196 0.88 14.63 8.12
CA LEU A 196 -0.32 15.42 7.82
C LEU A 196 0.09 16.80 7.29
N LEU A 197 -0.13 17.06 6.01
CA LEU A 197 0.24 18.32 5.36
C LEU A 197 -0.79 19.42 5.54
N LYS A 198 -2.07 19.06 5.36
CA LYS A 198 -3.20 20.00 5.45
C LYS A 198 -4.53 19.28 5.59
N VAL A 199 -5.53 20.02 6.04
CA VAL A 199 -6.94 19.59 6.04
C VAL A 199 -7.78 20.69 5.41
N GLU A 200 -8.50 20.37 4.34
CA GLU A 200 -9.37 21.29 3.60
C GLU A 200 -10.73 20.61 3.35
N LYS A 201 -11.84 21.27 3.70
CA LYS A 201 -13.20 20.78 3.40
C LYS A 201 -13.46 19.31 3.78
N GLU A 202 -13.03 18.89 4.97
CA GLU A 202 -13.15 17.51 5.46
C GLU A 202 -12.26 16.48 4.71
N GLU A 203 -11.33 16.93 3.89
CA GLU A 203 -10.32 16.11 3.21
C GLU A 203 -8.94 16.38 3.82
N ALA A 204 -8.26 15.32 4.25
CA ALA A 204 -6.92 15.39 4.81
C ALA A 204 -5.89 14.89 3.80
N TYR A 205 -4.77 15.58 3.72
CA TYR A 205 -3.68 15.34 2.79
C TYR A 205 -2.46 14.87 3.57
N PHE A 206 -1.96 13.69 3.27
CA PHE A 206 -0.77 13.13 3.88
C PHE A 206 0.33 12.96 2.85
N ASP A 207 1.54 13.35 3.20
CA ASP A 207 2.77 12.90 2.54
C ASP A 207 3.14 11.50 3.06
N MET A 208 3.78 10.71 2.22
CA MET A 208 4.18 9.34 2.52
C MET A 208 5.65 9.14 2.16
N LEU A 209 6.43 8.66 3.12
CA LEU A 209 7.76 8.11 2.88
C LEU A 209 7.72 6.62 3.20
N ILE A 210 8.25 5.83 2.28
CA ILE A 210 8.22 4.38 2.36
C ILE A 210 9.65 3.87 2.39
N ASP A 211 9.97 3.03 3.34
CA ASP A 211 11.20 2.27 3.41
C ASP A 211 10.86 0.77 3.47
N PHE A 212 11.58 0.00 2.70
CA PHE A 212 11.31 -1.40 2.52
C PHE A 212 12.58 -2.20 2.75
N VAL A 213 12.54 -3.07 3.73
CA VAL A 213 13.69 -3.88 4.15
C VAL A 213 13.30 -5.33 4.27
N MET A 214 14.14 -6.19 3.74
CA MET A 214 14.08 -7.61 4.01
C MET A 214 15.10 -7.97 5.07
N GLY A 215 14.67 -8.75 6.06
CA GLY A 215 15.62 -9.40 6.97
C GLY A 215 16.49 -10.41 6.20
N ASP A 216 17.79 -10.42 6.48
CA ASP A 216 18.71 -11.39 5.88
C ASP A 216 18.22 -12.81 6.13
N LYS A 217 17.88 -13.52 5.07
CA LYS A 217 17.53 -14.92 5.14
C LYS A 217 18.40 -15.74 4.21
N ASN A 218 19.08 -16.70 4.79
CA ASN A 218 19.74 -17.75 4.05
C ASN A 218 18.70 -18.82 3.69
N VAL A 219 18.27 -18.86 2.44
CA VAL A 219 17.30 -19.85 1.95
C VAL A 219 18.03 -20.89 1.11
N LYS A 220 18.20 -22.09 1.65
CA LYS A 220 18.77 -23.23 0.92
C LYS A 220 20.08 -22.92 0.17
N ASN A 221 21.10 -22.39 0.84
CA ASN A 221 22.39 -22.00 0.27
C ASN A 221 22.34 -20.81 -0.73
N MET A 222 21.36 -19.95 -0.58
CA MET A 222 21.23 -18.71 -1.35
C MET A 222 21.18 -17.52 -0.40
N ASP A 223 21.99 -16.50 -0.67
CA ASP A 223 21.88 -15.20 0.01
C ASP A 223 20.86 -14.35 -0.74
N LEU A 224 19.77 -14.02 -0.07
CA LEU A 224 18.72 -13.17 -0.63
C LEU A 224 18.66 -11.88 0.17
N SER A 225 18.71 -10.75 -0.50
CA SER A 225 18.46 -9.43 0.09
C SER A 225 17.50 -8.62 -0.76
N ALA A 226 16.67 -7.83 -0.13
CA ALA A 226 15.80 -6.87 -0.78
C ALA A 226 15.79 -5.57 0.02
N SER A 227 15.76 -4.47 -0.69
CA SER A 227 15.60 -3.13 -0.13
C SER A 227 14.83 -2.27 -1.12
N GLY A 228 14.28 -1.18 -0.64
CA GLY A 228 13.61 -0.23 -1.51
C GLY A 228 13.21 1.00 -0.75
N ASP A 229 12.95 2.05 -1.50
CA ASP A 229 12.44 3.30 -0.99
C ASP A 229 11.32 3.82 -1.88
N GLY A 230 10.48 4.64 -1.32
CA GLY A 230 9.36 5.22 -2.03
C GLY A 230 8.85 6.48 -1.38
N LYS A 231 8.07 7.20 -2.16
CA LYS A 231 7.34 8.38 -1.70
C LYS A 231 5.96 8.42 -2.35
N GLY A 232 5.07 9.12 -1.71
CA GLY A 232 3.73 9.25 -2.24
C GLY A 232 2.90 10.24 -1.47
N PHE A 233 1.62 10.24 -1.78
CA PHE A 233 0.64 11.00 -1.02
C PHE A 233 -0.65 10.19 -0.87
N LEU A 234 -1.39 10.53 0.18
CA LEU A 234 -2.64 9.91 0.55
C LEU A 234 -3.67 10.99 0.78
N LEU A 235 -4.86 10.82 0.23
CA LEU A 235 -6.05 11.63 0.51
C LEU A 235 -7.03 10.83 1.36
N PHE A 236 -7.55 11.45 2.42
CA PHE A 236 -8.47 10.83 3.36
C PHE A 236 -9.73 11.67 3.51
N ASP A 237 -10.89 11.07 3.22
CA ASP A 237 -12.20 11.66 3.48
C ASP A 237 -12.55 11.47 4.96
N MET A 238 -12.45 12.54 5.74
CA MET A 238 -12.71 12.53 7.18
C MET A 238 -14.19 12.35 7.51
N LYS A 239 -15.09 12.73 6.59
CA LYS A 239 -16.53 12.58 6.77
C LYS A 239 -16.98 11.13 6.63
N ASN A 240 -16.43 10.43 5.65
CA ASN A 240 -16.79 9.05 5.34
C ASN A 240 -15.79 8.03 5.87
N ASN A 241 -14.67 8.47 6.49
CA ASN A 241 -13.68 7.65 7.16
C ASN A 241 -12.96 6.63 6.25
N TYR A 242 -12.60 7.02 5.03
CA TYR A 242 -11.86 6.16 4.12
C TYR A 242 -10.85 6.93 3.24
N PHE A 243 -9.91 6.21 2.66
CA PHE A 243 -8.94 6.76 1.72
C PHE A 243 -9.57 6.95 0.35
N THR A 244 -9.53 8.17 -0.18
CA THR A 244 -10.07 8.46 -1.52
C THR A 244 -9.05 8.28 -2.62
N SER A 245 -7.77 8.53 -2.33
CA SER A 245 -6.69 8.36 -3.31
C SER A 245 -5.37 8.08 -2.61
N GLN A 246 -4.57 7.23 -3.23
CA GLN A 246 -3.19 6.97 -2.85
C GLN A 246 -2.34 6.92 -4.12
N ASN A 247 -1.22 7.63 -4.12
CA ASN A 247 -0.26 7.62 -5.20
C ASN A 247 1.12 7.30 -4.62
N ILE A 248 1.82 6.33 -5.21
CA ILE A 248 3.10 5.84 -4.72
C ILE A 248 4.06 5.70 -5.89
N ASP A 249 5.24 6.29 -5.76
CA ASP A 249 6.41 6.04 -6.58
C ASP A 249 7.44 5.28 -5.73
N MET A 250 7.84 4.09 -6.15
CA MET A 250 8.72 3.21 -5.38
C MET A 250 9.81 2.60 -6.25
N THR A 251 11.00 2.45 -5.68
CA THR A 251 12.11 1.68 -6.24
C THR A 251 12.36 0.47 -5.36
N ILE A 252 12.47 -0.71 -5.95
CA ILE A 252 12.75 -1.98 -5.25
C ILE A 252 14.01 -2.57 -5.85
N ASN A 253 14.96 -2.94 -5.00
CA ASN A 253 16.17 -3.65 -5.35
C ASN A 253 16.13 -5.03 -4.71
N LEU A 254 16.36 -6.04 -5.52
CA LEU A 254 16.46 -7.44 -5.09
C LEU A 254 17.80 -7.99 -5.54
N LYS A 255 18.47 -8.70 -4.64
CA LYS A 255 19.71 -9.42 -4.96
C LYS A 255 19.62 -10.83 -4.44
N LEU A 256 19.80 -11.79 -5.34
CA LEU A 256 19.88 -13.21 -5.04
C LEU A 256 21.27 -13.69 -5.44
N LYS A 257 22.02 -14.21 -4.49
CA LYS A 257 23.36 -14.74 -4.71
C LYS A 257 23.39 -16.23 -4.42
N THR A 258 23.87 -17.01 -5.38
CA THR A 258 24.22 -18.43 -5.25
C THR A 258 25.74 -18.60 -5.41
N GLU A 259 26.25 -19.81 -5.28
CA GLU A 259 27.68 -20.12 -5.53
C GLU A 259 28.11 -19.78 -6.97
N LEU A 260 27.22 -19.91 -7.95
CA LEU A 260 27.56 -19.82 -9.38
C LEU A 260 27.07 -18.50 -10.01
N LEU A 261 26.04 -17.88 -9.44
CA LEU A 261 25.32 -16.80 -10.09
C LEU A 261 24.81 -15.78 -9.05
N THR A 262 24.90 -14.51 -9.40
CA THR A 262 24.16 -13.44 -8.73
C THR A 262 23.09 -12.91 -9.68
N LEU A 263 21.86 -12.84 -9.21
CA LEU A 263 20.75 -12.19 -9.88
C LEU A 263 20.49 -10.85 -9.17
N GLU A 264 20.57 -9.75 -9.91
CA GLU A 264 20.26 -8.42 -9.42
C GLU A 264 19.02 -7.90 -10.16
N ASN A 265 18.05 -7.41 -9.42
CA ASN A 265 16.85 -6.76 -9.96
C ASN A 265 16.77 -5.34 -9.41
N THR A 266 16.45 -4.41 -10.27
CA THR A 266 16.00 -3.06 -9.88
C THR A 266 14.71 -2.79 -10.62
N SER A 267 13.65 -2.47 -9.89
CA SER A 267 12.34 -2.18 -10.44
C SER A 267 11.81 -0.87 -9.88
N LYS A 268 11.25 -0.04 -10.75
CA LYS A 268 10.52 1.18 -10.40
C LYS A 268 9.05 0.94 -10.62
N ALA A 269 8.24 1.24 -9.64
CA ALA A 269 6.79 1.10 -9.72
C ALA A 269 6.10 2.41 -9.38
N LYS A 270 5.10 2.75 -10.20
CA LYS A 270 4.16 3.84 -9.93
C LYS A 270 2.78 3.25 -9.75
N SER A 271 2.18 3.46 -8.59
CA SER A 271 0.85 2.92 -8.30
C SER A 271 -0.10 4.04 -7.92
N ILE A 272 -1.29 3.99 -8.49
CA ILE A 272 -2.39 4.90 -8.15
C ILE A 272 -3.58 4.04 -7.74
N ILE A 273 -4.06 4.26 -6.53
CA ILE A 273 -5.28 3.65 -6.01
C ILE A 273 -6.29 4.76 -5.80
N THR A 274 -7.49 4.59 -6.31
CA THR A 274 -8.62 5.47 -6.01
C THR A 274 -9.77 4.67 -5.45
N GLN A 275 -10.43 5.23 -4.43
CA GLN A 275 -11.60 4.63 -3.82
C GLN A 275 -12.71 5.68 -3.76
N GLN A 276 -13.90 5.31 -4.17
CA GLN A 276 -15.08 6.16 -4.16
C GLN A 276 -16.26 5.41 -3.54
N LYS A 277 -16.90 6.01 -2.55
CA LYS A 277 -18.18 5.53 -2.06
C LYS A 277 -19.27 5.93 -3.06
N ILE A 278 -19.99 4.96 -3.61
CA ILE A 278 -21.00 5.17 -4.66
C ILE A 278 -22.42 4.90 -4.19
N LYS A 279 -22.57 4.38 -2.97
CA LYS A 279 -23.88 4.18 -2.31
C LYS A 279 -23.69 4.06 -0.79
#